data_28018a3a8abf963abf10de2fea80134e
#
_entry.id   28018a3a8abf963abf10de2fea80134e
#
_cell.length_a   1.000
_cell.length_b   1.000
_cell.length_c   1.000
_cell.angle_alpha   90.00
_cell.angle_beta   90.00
_cell.angle_gamma   90.00
#
_symmetry.space_group_name_H-M   'P 1'
#
loop_
_entity.id
_entity.type
_entity.pdbx_description
1 polymer ?
#
loop_
_entity_poly.entity_id
_entity_poly.type
_entity_poly.pdbx_seq_one_letter_code
_entity_poly.pdbx_strand_id
1 'polypeptide(L)'
;MFKGLEHTAIASPNPQRLAEWYAAVLGFRINYVYDGNYFVRAPNGGMLEIILAEGERKPEKMKDPGIRHLAVEVDDFEAGQQHLTSHGVKFLTEPVNNQGNRLLFFADLDGNILHLVKRPQPLP
;
A
#
# COMPACT_ATOMS: atom_id res chain seq x y z
N MET A 1 0.19 -28.36 -2.05
CA MET A 1 -0.57 -27.77 -0.94
C MET A 1 -0.52 -26.25 -1.10
N PHE A 2 -0.45 -25.48 -0.04
CA PHE A 2 -0.46 -24.00 -0.17
C PHE A 2 0.88 -23.49 -0.70
N LYS A 3 0.84 -22.50 -1.63
CA LYS A 3 2.05 -21.94 -2.23
C LYS A 3 2.45 -20.59 -1.60
N GLY A 4 1.50 -19.92 -0.94
CA GLY A 4 1.73 -18.61 -0.36
C GLY A 4 0.61 -17.64 -0.71
N LEU A 5 0.84 -16.35 -0.44
CA LEU A 5 -0.14 -15.32 -0.76
C LEU A 5 -0.02 -14.91 -2.23
N GLU A 6 -1.12 -14.99 -2.98
CA GLU A 6 -1.15 -14.49 -4.35
C GLU A 6 -1.47 -12.99 -4.38
N HIS A 7 -2.49 -12.57 -3.62
CA HIS A 7 -2.88 -11.16 -3.56
C HIS A 7 -3.57 -10.84 -2.25
N THR A 8 -3.68 -9.56 -1.97
CA THR A 8 -4.49 -8.97 -0.89
C THR A 8 -5.57 -8.14 -1.54
N ALA A 9 -6.81 -8.23 -1.06
CA ALA A 9 -7.91 -7.45 -1.61
C ALA A 9 -8.19 -6.20 -0.78
N ILE A 10 -8.47 -5.11 -1.49
CA ILE A 10 -8.91 -3.84 -0.93
C ILE A 10 -10.23 -3.48 -1.60
N ALA A 11 -11.24 -3.12 -0.80
CA ALA A 11 -12.50 -2.62 -1.34
C ALA A 11 -12.45 -1.09 -1.46
N SER A 12 -12.85 -0.57 -2.61
CA SER A 12 -12.83 0.86 -2.93
C SER A 12 -14.17 1.30 -3.53
N PRO A 13 -14.66 2.50 -3.20
CA PRO A 13 -15.83 3.05 -3.89
C PRO A 13 -15.55 3.33 -5.38
N ASN A 14 -14.30 3.43 -5.77
CA ASN A 14 -13.91 3.60 -7.17
C ASN A 14 -12.61 2.82 -7.44
N PRO A 15 -12.70 1.53 -7.78
CA PRO A 15 -11.52 0.68 -7.99
C PRO A 15 -10.56 1.19 -9.06
N GLN A 16 -11.06 1.72 -10.17
CA GLN A 16 -10.23 2.26 -11.23
C GLN A 16 -9.38 3.43 -10.73
N ARG A 17 -10.00 4.37 -10.03
CA ARG A 17 -9.31 5.55 -9.52
C ARG A 17 -8.22 5.18 -8.52
N LEU A 18 -8.52 4.23 -7.62
CA LEU A 18 -7.53 3.75 -6.66
C LEU A 18 -6.38 3.02 -7.35
N ALA A 19 -6.69 2.16 -8.33
CA ALA A 19 -5.65 1.46 -9.10
C ALA A 19 -4.73 2.44 -9.83
N GLU A 20 -5.30 3.48 -10.43
CA GLU A 20 -4.53 4.53 -11.11
C GLU A 20 -3.63 5.30 -10.13
N TRP A 21 -4.10 5.49 -8.90
CA TRP A 21 -3.27 6.11 -7.85
C TRP A 21 -2.06 5.23 -7.50
N TYR A 22 -2.27 3.90 -7.31
CA TYR A 22 -1.16 2.99 -7.06
C TYR A 22 -0.14 3.00 -8.20
N ALA A 23 -0.63 3.07 -9.43
CA ALA A 23 0.26 3.15 -10.58
C ALA A 23 1.05 4.47 -10.61
N ALA A 24 0.37 5.59 -10.43
CA ALA A 24 1.01 6.91 -10.52
C ALA A 24 1.93 7.22 -9.34
N VAL A 25 1.53 6.84 -8.12
CA VAL A 25 2.25 7.21 -6.89
C VAL A 25 3.29 6.16 -6.50
N LEU A 26 2.92 4.88 -6.52
CA LEU A 26 3.82 3.81 -6.08
C LEU A 26 4.52 3.07 -7.23
N GLY A 27 4.21 3.43 -8.48
CA GLY A 27 4.83 2.78 -9.63
C GLY A 27 4.40 1.34 -9.84
N PHE A 28 3.25 0.95 -9.27
CA PHE A 28 2.67 -0.36 -9.54
C PHE A 28 2.07 -0.36 -10.94
N ARG A 29 1.85 -1.54 -11.51
CA ARG A 29 1.29 -1.69 -12.84
C ARG A 29 -0.11 -2.30 -12.73
N ILE A 30 -1.11 -1.68 -13.38
CA ILE A 30 -2.41 -2.34 -13.55
C ILE A 30 -2.17 -3.52 -14.50
N ASN A 31 -2.28 -4.75 -13.98
CA ASN A 31 -1.93 -5.95 -14.73
C ASN A 31 -3.14 -6.78 -15.14
N TYR A 32 -4.31 -6.55 -14.55
CA TYR A 32 -5.51 -7.29 -14.90
C TYR A 32 -6.77 -6.54 -14.48
N VAL A 33 -7.79 -6.59 -15.29
CA VAL A 33 -9.11 -5.98 -15.02
C VAL A 33 -10.20 -6.97 -15.40
N TYR A 34 -11.15 -7.20 -14.49
CA TYR A 34 -12.33 -7.99 -14.80
C TYR A 34 -13.51 -7.52 -13.95
N ASP A 35 -14.68 -7.43 -14.56
CA ASP A 35 -15.94 -7.07 -13.87
C ASP A 35 -15.83 -5.82 -12.97
N GLY A 36 -15.05 -4.82 -13.40
CA GLY A 36 -14.84 -3.60 -12.62
C GLY A 36 -13.86 -3.72 -11.46
N ASN A 37 -13.22 -4.88 -11.28
CA ASN A 37 -12.16 -5.10 -10.32
C ASN A 37 -10.80 -4.92 -11.00
N TYR A 38 -9.86 -4.31 -10.30
CA TYR A 38 -8.56 -3.95 -10.83
C TYR A 38 -7.46 -4.62 -10.03
N PHE A 39 -6.56 -5.33 -10.70
CA PHE A 39 -5.33 -5.82 -10.07
C PHE A 39 -4.19 -4.87 -10.36
N VAL A 40 -3.39 -4.60 -9.35
CA VAL A 40 -2.12 -3.88 -9.51
C VAL A 40 -0.98 -4.75 -9.00
N ARG A 41 0.13 -4.75 -9.73
CA ARG A 41 1.31 -5.57 -9.42
C ARG A 41 2.48 -4.66 -9.10
N ALA A 42 3.11 -4.91 -7.97
CA ALA A 42 4.34 -4.23 -7.57
C ALA A 42 5.54 -4.77 -8.38
N PRO A 43 6.64 -4.02 -8.48
CA PRO A 43 7.84 -4.48 -9.17
C PRO A 43 8.39 -5.83 -8.68
N ASN A 44 8.24 -6.13 -7.40
CA ASN A 44 8.66 -7.41 -6.82
C ASN A 44 7.68 -8.58 -7.07
N GLY A 45 6.55 -8.32 -7.73
CA GLY A 45 5.54 -9.33 -8.05
C GLY A 45 4.36 -9.40 -7.08
N GLY A 46 4.39 -8.70 -5.96
CA GLY A 46 3.27 -8.64 -5.04
C GLY A 46 2.04 -8.01 -5.71
N MET A 47 0.84 -8.51 -5.39
CA MET A 47 -0.38 -8.00 -6.03
C MET A 47 -1.43 -7.56 -5.02
N LEU A 48 -2.18 -6.54 -5.43
CA LEU A 48 -3.44 -6.15 -4.80
C LEU A 48 -4.57 -6.35 -5.79
N GLU A 49 -5.70 -6.85 -5.29
CA GLU A 49 -6.97 -6.79 -6.02
C GLU A 49 -7.79 -5.65 -5.43
N ILE A 50 -8.26 -4.75 -6.26
CA ILE A 50 -9.11 -3.64 -5.82
C ILE A 50 -10.52 -3.93 -6.31
N ILE A 51 -11.40 -4.23 -5.36
CA ILE A 51 -12.79 -4.61 -5.62
C ILE A 51 -13.72 -3.47 -5.30
N LEU A 52 -14.94 -3.49 -5.87
CA LEU A 52 -15.93 -2.46 -5.59
C LEU A 52 -16.44 -2.62 -4.15
N ALA A 53 -16.37 -1.54 -3.38
CA ALA A 53 -16.83 -1.50 -2.01
C ALA A 53 -18.37 -1.54 -1.94
N GLU A 54 -18.86 -2.19 -0.88
CA GLU A 54 -20.25 -2.10 -0.47
C GLU A 54 -20.30 -1.39 0.88
N GLY A 55 -21.16 -0.36 1.00
CA GLY A 55 -21.25 0.43 2.23
C GLY A 55 -20.12 1.44 2.38
N GLU A 56 -19.98 1.95 3.59
CA GLU A 56 -19.05 3.03 3.92
C GLU A 56 -17.90 2.54 4.80
N ARG A 57 -16.77 3.24 4.71
CA ARG A 57 -15.61 2.97 5.56
C ARG A 57 -15.96 3.32 7.00
N LYS A 58 -15.69 2.38 7.92
CA LYS A 58 -15.76 2.65 9.35
C LYS A 58 -14.45 3.25 9.83
N PRO A 59 -14.47 4.20 10.79
CA PRO A 59 -13.26 4.70 11.40
C PRO A 59 -12.41 3.56 11.97
N GLU A 60 -11.09 3.57 11.70
CA GLU A 60 -10.16 2.55 12.16
C GLU A 60 -8.94 3.20 12.79
N LYS A 61 -8.41 2.52 13.81
CA LYS A 61 -7.13 2.87 14.44
C LYS A 61 -6.04 1.93 13.91
N MET A 62 -4.80 2.36 14.01
CA MET A 62 -3.66 1.61 13.45
C MET A 62 -3.49 0.21 14.05
N LYS A 63 -4.05 -0.06 15.23
CA LYS A 63 -3.92 -1.35 15.92
C LYS A 63 -5.24 -2.03 16.22
N ASP A 64 -6.32 -1.64 15.55
CA ASP A 64 -7.57 -2.37 15.66
C ASP A 64 -7.40 -3.81 15.15
N PRO A 65 -8.14 -4.78 15.69
CA PRO A 65 -8.04 -6.17 15.22
C PRO A 65 -8.31 -6.30 13.72
N GLY A 66 -7.61 -7.19 13.06
CA GLY A 66 -7.75 -7.46 11.63
C GLY A 66 -6.53 -7.02 10.83
N ILE A 67 -6.65 -7.04 9.51
CA ILE A 67 -5.60 -6.56 8.61
C ILE A 67 -5.45 -5.05 8.79
N ARG A 68 -4.20 -4.58 9.05
CA ARG A 68 -3.99 -3.19 9.42
C ARG A 68 -3.32 -2.35 8.37
N HIS A 69 -2.26 -2.85 7.74
CA HIS A 69 -1.52 -2.05 6.78
C HIS A 69 -0.86 -2.92 5.71
N LEU A 70 -0.45 -2.23 4.65
CA LEU A 70 0.40 -2.80 3.61
C LEU A 70 1.80 -2.21 3.77
N ALA A 71 2.82 -3.06 3.83
CA ALA A 71 4.20 -2.61 3.88
C ALA A 71 4.78 -2.57 2.47
N VAL A 72 5.29 -1.42 2.07
CA VAL A 72 5.91 -1.19 0.76
C VAL A 72 7.41 -1.03 0.98
N GLU A 73 8.19 -1.97 0.45
CA GLU A 73 9.64 -1.91 0.55
C GLU A 73 10.21 -0.86 -0.40
N VAL A 74 11.18 -0.08 0.07
CA VAL A 74 11.91 0.90 -0.74
C VAL A 74 13.40 0.65 -0.61
N ASP A 75 14.13 0.91 -1.69
CA ASP A 75 15.60 0.84 -1.70
C ASP A 75 16.24 2.14 -1.20
N ASP A 76 15.60 3.27 -1.40
CA ASP A 76 16.05 4.59 -0.94
C ASP A 76 14.91 5.26 -0.16
N PHE A 77 15.03 5.28 1.17
CA PHE A 77 13.97 5.77 2.05
C PHE A 77 13.70 7.27 1.86
N GLU A 78 14.76 8.08 1.81
CA GLU A 78 14.63 9.53 1.64
C GLU A 78 13.99 9.87 0.29
N ALA A 79 14.41 9.21 -0.78
CA ALA A 79 13.83 9.40 -2.10
C ALA A 79 12.36 8.99 -2.12
N GLY A 80 12.00 7.88 -1.45
CA GLY A 80 10.62 7.43 -1.32
C GLY A 80 9.76 8.44 -0.58
N GLN A 81 10.24 8.95 0.55
CA GLN A 81 9.54 9.99 1.32
C GLN A 81 9.33 11.26 0.50
N GLN A 82 10.36 11.71 -0.21
CA GLN A 82 10.29 12.90 -1.04
C GLN A 82 9.30 12.71 -2.20
N HIS A 83 9.31 11.55 -2.81
CA HIS A 83 8.38 11.21 -3.88
C HIS A 83 6.92 11.26 -3.39
N LEU A 84 6.63 10.65 -2.24
CA LEU A 84 5.29 10.71 -1.65
C LEU A 84 4.89 12.15 -1.31
N THR A 85 5.81 12.94 -0.76
CA THR A 85 5.57 14.36 -0.47
C THR A 85 5.21 15.12 -1.74
N SER A 86 5.94 14.89 -2.84
CA SER A 86 5.69 15.58 -4.11
C SER A 86 4.33 15.23 -4.73
N HIS A 87 3.77 14.08 -4.38
CA HIS A 87 2.43 13.65 -4.82
C HIS A 87 1.32 14.02 -3.84
N GLY A 88 1.62 14.81 -2.81
CA GLY A 88 0.63 15.26 -1.84
C GLY A 88 0.07 14.16 -0.95
N VAL A 89 0.83 13.08 -0.76
CA VAL A 89 0.39 11.94 0.07
C VAL A 89 0.28 12.37 1.53
N LYS A 90 -0.78 11.92 2.19
CA LYS A 90 -0.99 12.21 3.61
C LYS A 90 -0.18 11.26 4.47
N PHE A 91 0.77 11.81 5.24
CA PHE A 91 1.51 11.04 6.23
C PHE A 91 0.72 10.92 7.52
N LEU A 92 0.77 9.74 8.12
CA LEU A 92 0.04 9.42 9.35
C LEU A 92 0.93 9.49 10.59
N THR A 93 2.24 9.41 10.41
CA THR A 93 3.24 9.47 11.48
C THR A 93 4.46 10.27 11.02
N GLU A 94 5.33 10.61 11.98
CA GLU A 94 6.71 10.98 11.66
C GLU A 94 7.50 9.74 11.25
N PRO A 95 8.60 9.89 10.50
CA PRO A 95 9.49 8.77 10.21
C PRO A 95 10.02 8.13 11.50
N VAL A 96 10.07 6.80 11.52
CA VAL A 96 10.58 6.03 12.66
C VAL A 96 11.84 5.30 12.21
N ASN A 97 12.86 5.31 13.08
CA ASN A 97 14.05 4.49 12.92
C ASN A 97 14.19 3.62 14.17
N ASN A 98 13.97 2.32 14.01
CA ASN A 98 14.12 1.36 15.10
C ASN A 98 15.21 0.37 14.73
N GLN A 99 16.40 0.55 15.30
CA GLN A 99 17.58 -0.31 15.06
C GLN A 99 17.93 -0.44 13.57
N GLY A 100 17.78 0.67 12.81
CA GLY A 100 18.03 0.70 11.38
C GLY A 100 16.84 0.31 10.51
N ASN A 101 15.77 -0.23 11.08
CA ASN A 101 14.52 -0.44 10.38
C ASN A 101 13.78 0.89 10.30
N ARG A 102 13.58 1.39 9.09
CA ARG A 102 12.99 2.70 8.87
C ARG A 102 11.57 2.53 8.33
N LEU A 103 10.63 3.20 8.99
CA LEU A 103 9.21 3.13 8.66
C LEU A 103 8.64 4.54 8.53
N LEU A 104 7.66 4.69 7.65
CA LEU A 104 6.88 5.91 7.51
C LEU A 104 5.47 5.54 7.10
N PHE A 105 4.49 5.78 7.97
CA PHE A 105 3.10 5.47 7.69
C PHE A 105 2.44 6.57 6.88
N PHE A 106 1.65 6.16 5.90
CA PHE A 106 0.89 7.07 5.03
C PHE A 106 -0.43 6.44 4.62
N ALA A 107 -1.32 7.24 4.05
CA ALA A 107 -2.61 6.79 3.54
C ALA A 107 -2.60 6.76 2.02
N ASP A 108 -3.29 5.77 1.44
CA ASP A 108 -3.61 5.82 0.01
C ASP A 108 -4.76 6.79 -0.25
N LEU A 109 -5.21 6.85 -1.50
CA LEU A 109 -6.26 7.79 -1.91
C LEU A 109 -7.57 7.59 -1.14
N ASP A 110 -7.87 6.37 -0.74
CA ASP A 110 -9.11 6.03 -0.02
C ASP A 110 -8.95 6.03 1.50
N GLY A 111 -7.73 6.24 2.02
CA GLY A 111 -7.46 6.22 3.46
C GLY A 111 -6.99 4.87 3.99
N ASN A 112 -6.66 3.90 3.14
CA ASN A 112 -6.04 2.67 3.61
C ASN A 112 -4.65 2.97 4.15
N ILE A 113 -4.24 2.25 5.19
CA ILE A 113 -2.98 2.47 5.89
C ILE A 113 -1.88 1.67 5.21
N LEU A 114 -0.81 2.35 4.82
CA LEU A 114 0.41 1.76 4.31
C LEU A 114 1.61 2.28 5.09
N HIS A 115 2.77 1.64 4.92
CA HIS A 115 4.03 2.27 5.30
C HIS A 115 5.13 1.92 4.32
N LEU A 116 6.06 2.85 4.15
CA LEU A 116 7.36 2.53 3.59
C LEU A 116 8.16 1.73 4.62
N VAL A 117 8.96 0.80 4.13
CA VAL A 117 9.91 0.08 4.98
C VAL A 117 11.25 -0.07 4.26
N LYS A 118 12.32 0.24 4.98
CA LYS A 118 13.67 -0.10 4.58
C LYS A 118 14.38 -0.76 5.76
N ARG A 119 14.96 -1.92 5.50
CA ARG A 119 15.65 -2.69 6.54
C ARG A 119 17.14 -2.72 6.27
N PRO A 120 17.98 -2.72 7.32
CA PRO A 120 19.44 -2.87 7.13
C PRO A 120 19.80 -4.26 6.63
N GLN A 121 18.99 -5.28 7.00
CA GLN A 121 19.14 -6.66 6.55
C GLN A 121 17.78 -7.23 6.23
N PRO A 122 17.67 -8.09 5.18
CA PRO A 122 16.41 -8.80 4.92
C PRO A 122 15.99 -9.62 6.14
N LEU A 123 14.69 -9.78 6.32
CA LEU A 123 14.16 -10.67 7.35
C LEU A 123 14.51 -12.14 6.98
N PRO A 124 14.76 -12.99 7.99
CA PRO A 124 15.08 -14.41 7.75
C PRO A 124 13.91 -15.17 7.11
#